data_a972e01e3db6abe5677ae9d872e6cca4
#
_entry.id   a972e01e3db6abe5677ae9d872e6cca4
#
_cell.length_a   1.000
_cell.length_b   1.000
_cell.length_c   1.000
_cell.angle_alpha   90.00
_cell.angle_beta   90.00
_cell.angle_gamma   90.00
#
_symmetry.space_group_name_H-M   'P 1'
#
loop_
_entity.id
_entity.type
_entity.pdbx_description
1 polymer ?
#
loop_
_entity_poly.entity_id
_entity_poly.type
_entity_poly.pdbx_seq_one_letter_code
_entity_poly.pdbx_strand_id
1 'polypeptide(L)'
;MKKTNFSTRAYVMKNGQVMIRVRWNSKKNEVGFSIGYTIDPLKWDSDKQLVKSNTTHKIGGKIVYAREINNAIRSFLVCIEEVFAKYDLHSKIPTTTDLKELVNEKLGRTKEVEVIQEDENKTLKDIFSDFLRLRPQEGNWSQNAQYKYEQMWHQLTGYDPKIELDTLNKDKMVQLMNWYIKNNYCNRTIVKQ
;
A
#
# COMPACT_ATOMS: atom_id res chain seq x y z
N MET A 1 -13.94 29.94 7.97
CA MET A 1 -13.47 28.60 7.52
C MET A 1 -13.30 27.72 8.74
N LYS A 2 -13.85 26.52 8.72
CA LYS A 2 -13.75 25.54 9.83
C LYS A 2 -12.46 24.75 9.62
N LYS A 3 -11.45 24.96 10.48
CA LYS A 3 -10.21 24.17 10.44
C LYS A 3 -10.45 22.75 10.89
N THR A 4 -9.88 21.79 10.16
CA THR A 4 -9.90 20.39 10.57
C THR A 4 -9.00 20.22 11.79
N ASN A 5 -9.57 19.79 12.91
CA ASN A 5 -8.80 19.52 14.12
C ASN A 5 -8.12 18.16 13.99
N PHE A 6 -6.81 18.14 13.97
CA PHE A 6 -6.01 16.93 13.95
C PHE A 6 -4.91 16.94 15.02
N SER A 7 -4.42 15.79 15.38
CA SER A 7 -3.30 15.61 16.29
C SER A 7 -2.29 14.64 15.70
N THR A 8 -1.02 14.94 15.88
CA THR A 8 0.09 14.09 15.46
C THR A 8 0.86 13.62 16.69
N ARG A 9 1.41 12.40 16.61
CA ARG A 9 2.31 11.86 17.63
C ARG A 9 3.40 11.02 16.96
N ALA A 10 4.66 11.42 17.18
CA ALA A 10 5.78 10.56 16.84
C ALA A 10 6.08 9.61 18.02
N TYR A 11 6.42 8.37 17.71
CA TYR A 11 6.73 7.34 18.72
C TYR A 11 7.62 6.25 18.13
N VAL A 12 8.21 5.44 19.01
CA VAL A 12 9.01 4.28 18.60
C VAL A 12 8.28 3.00 19.00
N MET A 13 8.21 2.07 18.08
CA MET A 13 7.68 0.73 18.33
C MET A 13 8.68 -0.12 19.13
N LYS A 14 8.23 -1.25 19.69
CA LYS A 14 9.11 -2.21 20.41
C LYS A 14 10.27 -2.72 19.57
N ASN A 15 10.08 -2.84 18.26
CA ASN A 15 11.13 -3.23 17.30
C ASN A 15 12.07 -2.08 16.91
N GLY A 16 11.93 -0.92 17.52
CA GLY A 16 12.75 0.28 17.24
C GLY A 16 12.29 1.12 16.06
N GLN A 17 11.26 0.72 15.33
CA GLN A 17 10.77 1.48 14.17
C GLN A 17 10.15 2.80 14.61
N VAL A 18 10.58 3.90 13.98
CA VAL A 18 10.04 5.24 14.25
C VAL A 18 8.81 5.49 13.41
N MET A 19 7.71 5.86 14.07
CA MET A 19 6.40 6.03 13.47
C MET A 19 5.81 7.40 13.80
N ILE A 20 4.96 7.90 12.90
CA ILE A 20 4.10 9.07 13.16
C ILE A 20 2.66 8.60 13.06
N ARG A 21 1.88 8.87 14.09
CA ARG A 21 0.42 8.64 14.13
C ARG A 21 -0.29 9.96 13.94
N VAL A 22 -1.30 9.96 13.10
CA VAL A 22 -2.18 11.11 12.84
C VAL A 22 -3.61 10.73 13.16
N ARG A 23 -4.31 11.56 13.92
CA ARG A 23 -5.73 11.37 14.27
C ARG A 23 -6.50 12.66 13.97
N TRP A 24 -7.69 12.53 13.39
CA TRP A 24 -8.57 13.67 13.07
C TRP A 24 -10.03 13.24 13.11
N ASN A 25 -10.93 14.18 12.83
CA ASN A 25 -12.36 13.97 12.84
C ASN A 25 -12.86 13.35 14.16
N SER A 26 -12.53 14.03 15.29
CA SER A 26 -12.86 13.56 16.65
C SER A 26 -12.33 12.13 16.94
N LYS A 27 -11.14 11.83 16.43
CA LYS A 27 -10.44 10.53 16.56
C LYS A 27 -11.11 9.36 15.82
N LYS A 28 -12.09 9.62 14.97
CA LYS A 28 -12.72 8.58 14.13
C LYS A 28 -11.77 8.08 13.04
N ASN A 29 -10.87 8.94 12.55
CA ASN A 29 -9.88 8.59 11.54
C ASN A 29 -8.50 8.54 12.17
N GLU A 30 -7.76 7.50 11.89
CA GLU A 30 -6.38 7.31 12.34
C GLU A 30 -5.55 6.70 11.22
N VAL A 31 -4.30 7.19 11.09
CA VAL A 31 -3.32 6.62 10.18
C VAL A 31 -1.92 6.66 10.80
N GLY A 32 -1.12 5.62 10.54
CA GLY A 32 0.29 5.53 10.92
C GLY A 32 1.20 5.60 9.70
N PHE A 33 2.28 6.36 9.83
CA PHE A 33 3.35 6.47 8.85
C PHE A 33 4.66 5.99 9.44
N SER A 34 5.38 5.12 8.72
CA SER A 34 6.79 4.86 9.03
C SER A 34 7.66 5.94 8.43
N ILE A 35 8.61 6.47 9.20
CA ILE A 35 9.57 7.44 8.66
C ILE A 35 10.81 6.77 8.04
N GLY A 36 10.86 5.43 8.05
CA GLY A 36 11.95 4.67 7.43
C GLY A 36 13.20 4.50 8.30
N TYR A 37 13.16 4.91 9.56
CA TYR A 37 14.27 4.74 10.49
C TYR A 37 13.94 3.74 11.60
N THR A 38 14.95 2.96 11.98
CA THR A 38 14.91 2.06 13.13
C THR A 38 16.01 2.45 14.11
N ILE A 39 15.66 2.67 15.38
CA ILE A 39 16.56 3.13 16.42
C ILE A 39 16.47 2.24 17.66
N ASP A 40 17.46 2.36 18.54
CA ASP A 40 17.35 1.81 19.89
C ASP A 40 16.27 2.60 20.67
N PRO A 41 15.20 1.94 21.17
CA PRO A 41 14.13 2.61 21.93
C PRO A 41 14.63 3.38 23.15
N LEU A 42 15.75 3.00 23.77
CA LEU A 42 16.35 3.71 24.90
C LEU A 42 16.88 5.10 24.52
N LYS A 43 17.15 5.31 23.23
CA LYS A 43 17.60 6.61 22.69
C LYS A 43 16.44 7.51 22.25
N TRP A 44 15.22 7.14 22.55
CA TRP A 44 14.02 7.93 22.29
C TRP A 44 13.66 8.82 23.49
N ASP A 45 13.29 10.06 23.22
CA ASP A 45 12.73 11.01 24.19
C ASP A 45 11.22 11.10 23.92
N SER A 46 10.43 10.46 24.79
CA SER A 46 8.98 10.37 24.62
C SER A 46 8.27 11.71 24.84
N ASP A 47 8.83 12.58 25.66
CA ASP A 47 8.23 13.89 25.98
C ASP A 47 8.42 14.85 24.82
N LYS A 48 9.60 14.85 24.22
CA LYS A 48 9.92 15.65 23.04
C LYS A 48 9.46 15.00 21.74
N GLN A 49 9.12 13.72 21.77
CA GLN A 49 8.80 12.89 20.58
C GLN A 49 9.92 12.94 19.51
N LEU A 50 11.14 12.89 19.96
CA LEU A 50 12.36 12.99 19.15
C LEU A 50 13.42 12.00 19.63
N VAL A 51 14.38 11.74 18.77
CA VAL A 51 15.60 11.00 19.15
C VAL A 51 16.46 11.89 20.06
N LYS A 52 16.99 11.34 21.14
CA LYS A 52 17.88 12.06 22.08
C LYS A 52 19.07 12.65 21.34
N SER A 53 19.36 13.93 21.60
CA SER A 53 20.48 14.64 20.98
C SER A 53 21.81 13.92 21.22
N ASN A 54 22.77 14.12 20.32
CA ASN A 54 24.13 13.55 20.41
C ASN A 54 24.18 12.00 20.39
N THR A 55 23.15 11.35 19.86
CA THR A 55 23.15 9.90 19.64
C THR A 55 23.35 9.57 18.17
N THR A 56 23.94 8.40 17.94
CA THR A 56 24.11 7.81 16.61
C THR A 56 23.41 6.47 16.54
N HIS A 57 22.97 6.10 15.35
CA HIS A 57 22.21 4.88 15.07
C HIS A 57 22.82 4.17 13.88
N LYS A 58 22.91 2.84 13.93
CA LYS A 58 23.42 2.03 12.83
C LYS A 58 22.23 1.52 12.02
N ILE A 59 22.06 2.00 10.80
CA ILE A 59 20.92 1.67 9.93
C ILE A 59 21.48 1.22 8.58
N GLY A 60 21.16 -0.02 8.17
CA GLY A 60 21.66 -0.57 6.90
C GLY A 60 23.19 -0.52 6.75
N GLY A 61 23.94 -0.69 7.85
CA GLY A 61 25.40 -0.60 7.86
C GLY A 61 25.97 0.83 7.91
N LYS A 62 25.14 1.87 7.76
CA LYS A 62 25.56 3.27 7.84
C LYS A 62 25.29 3.87 9.23
N ILE A 63 26.14 4.83 9.64
CA ILE A 63 25.91 5.61 10.85
C ILE A 63 25.03 6.79 10.48
N VAL A 64 23.91 6.93 11.19
CA VAL A 64 22.95 8.04 11.06
C VAL A 64 22.90 8.81 12.37
N TYR A 65 22.94 10.11 12.31
CA TYR A 65 22.91 10.97 13.47
C TYR A 65 21.46 11.30 13.90
N ALA A 66 21.24 11.46 15.20
CA ALA A 66 19.94 11.86 15.75
C ALA A 66 19.35 13.10 15.04
N ARG A 67 20.18 14.06 14.65
CA ARG A 67 19.77 15.26 13.92
C ARG A 67 19.08 14.93 12.59
N GLU A 68 19.59 13.97 11.84
CA GLU A 68 19.01 13.56 10.56
C GLU A 68 17.63 12.95 10.74
N ILE A 69 17.49 12.05 11.74
CA ILE A 69 16.22 11.40 12.06
C ILE A 69 15.21 12.45 12.55
N ASN A 70 15.63 13.36 13.42
CA ASN A 70 14.77 14.43 13.94
C ASN A 70 14.33 15.41 12.84
N ASN A 71 15.19 15.70 11.87
CA ASN A 71 14.82 16.50 10.70
C ASN A 71 13.79 15.76 9.84
N ALA A 72 13.95 14.45 9.62
CA ALA A 72 12.96 13.65 8.90
C ALA A 72 11.60 13.65 9.61
N ILE A 73 11.56 13.52 10.94
CA ILE A 73 10.32 13.63 11.73
C ILE A 73 9.65 14.99 11.48
N ARG A 74 10.41 16.09 11.59
CA ARG A 74 9.88 17.45 11.38
C ARG A 74 9.34 17.65 9.97
N SER A 75 10.09 17.22 8.95
CA SER A 75 9.66 17.30 7.55
C SER A 75 8.34 16.55 7.32
N PHE A 76 8.18 15.38 7.96
CA PHE A 76 6.93 14.63 7.91
C PHE A 76 5.77 15.40 8.54
N LEU A 77 5.97 15.99 9.70
CA LEU A 77 4.95 16.76 10.41
C LEU A 77 4.52 17.97 9.57
N VAL A 78 5.45 18.70 9.00
CA VAL A 78 5.16 19.84 8.10
C VAL A 78 4.36 19.38 6.89
N CYS A 79 4.76 18.28 6.27
CA CYS A 79 4.03 17.70 5.13
C CYS A 79 2.57 17.36 5.48
N ILE A 80 2.34 16.77 6.66
CA ILE A 80 0.98 16.47 7.14
C ILE A 80 0.16 17.75 7.33
N GLU A 81 0.74 18.79 7.95
CA GLU A 81 0.10 20.09 8.16
C GLU A 81 -0.31 20.73 6.82
N GLU A 82 0.57 20.71 5.82
CA GLU A 82 0.29 21.23 4.48
C GLU A 82 -0.85 20.47 3.77
N VAL A 83 -0.92 19.14 3.92
CA VAL A 83 -2.03 18.36 3.36
C VAL A 83 -3.35 18.76 4.01
N PHE A 84 -3.41 18.88 5.33
CA PHE A 84 -4.63 19.36 6.01
C PHE A 84 -4.99 20.78 5.62
N ALA A 85 -4.02 21.68 5.50
CA ALA A 85 -4.24 23.05 5.05
C ALA A 85 -4.87 23.10 3.64
N LYS A 86 -4.42 22.25 2.72
CA LYS A 86 -5.00 22.10 1.37
C LYS A 86 -6.47 21.67 1.43
N TYR A 87 -6.81 20.72 2.30
CA TYR A 87 -8.19 20.26 2.46
C TYR A 87 -9.09 21.31 3.11
N ASP A 88 -8.57 22.04 4.11
CA ASP A 88 -9.30 23.12 4.77
C ASP A 88 -9.67 24.26 3.80
N LEU A 89 -8.78 24.58 2.85
CA LEU A 89 -9.06 25.57 1.78
C LEU A 89 -10.31 25.18 0.96
N HIS A 90 -10.55 23.89 0.77
CA HIS A 90 -11.70 23.38 0.02
C HIS A 90 -12.88 22.97 0.93
N SER A 91 -12.81 23.28 2.24
CA SER A 91 -13.81 22.87 3.25
C SER A 91 -14.11 21.38 3.24
N LYS A 92 -13.10 20.54 2.93
CA LYS A 92 -13.18 19.08 2.89
C LYS A 92 -12.38 18.47 4.04
N ILE A 93 -12.67 17.22 4.38
CA ILE A 93 -11.93 16.42 5.35
C ILE A 93 -11.29 15.25 4.59
N PRO A 94 -9.96 15.06 4.69
CA PRO A 94 -9.31 13.96 3.99
C PRO A 94 -9.77 12.60 4.54
N THR A 95 -9.87 11.61 3.67
CA THR A 95 -9.97 10.20 4.07
C THR A 95 -8.61 9.67 4.51
N THR A 96 -8.58 8.48 5.10
CA THR A 96 -7.30 7.83 5.47
C THR A 96 -6.44 7.48 4.26
N THR A 97 -7.07 7.14 3.14
CA THR A 97 -6.41 6.85 1.87
C THR A 97 -5.82 8.11 1.27
N ASP A 98 -6.62 9.17 1.13
CA ASP A 98 -6.18 10.46 0.59
C ASP A 98 -4.97 11.01 1.36
N LEU A 99 -5.03 10.95 2.71
CA LEU A 99 -3.92 11.45 3.54
C LEU A 99 -2.65 10.64 3.30
N LYS A 100 -2.75 9.31 3.18
CA LYS A 100 -1.59 8.46 2.90
C LYS A 100 -0.97 8.75 1.54
N GLU A 101 -1.79 8.83 0.52
CA GLU A 101 -1.35 9.07 -0.85
C GLU A 101 -0.64 10.41 -0.99
N LEU A 102 -1.28 11.49 -0.54
CA LEU A 102 -0.73 12.84 -0.64
C LEU A 102 0.54 13.06 0.19
N VAL A 103 0.60 12.47 1.40
CA VAL A 103 1.82 12.56 2.23
C VAL A 103 2.95 11.78 1.59
N ASN A 104 2.70 10.58 1.05
CA ASN A 104 3.72 9.79 0.37
C ASN A 104 4.18 10.46 -0.94
N GLU A 105 3.26 11.03 -1.71
CA GLU A 105 3.56 11.81 -2.91
C GLU A 105 4.49 12.99 -2.60
N LYS A 106 4.12 13.83 -1.64
CA LYS A 106 4.93 14.99 -1.23
C LYS A 106 6.32 14.62 -0.71
N LEU A 107 6.47 13.45 -0.09
CA LEU A 107 7.74 12.96 0.43
C LEU A 107 8.56 12.19 -0.61
N GLY A 108 8.08 12.11 -1.86
CA GLY A 108 8.72 11.33 -2.92
C GLY A 108 8.78 9.83 -2.58
N ARG A 109 7.85 9.36 -1.76
CA ARG A 109 7.74 7.96 -1.34
C ARG A 109 6.67 7.17 -2.10
N THR A 110 5.94 7.81 -2.97
CA THR A 110 5.30 7.09 -4.05
C THR A 110 6.44 6.33 -4.71
N LYS A 111 6.45 4.98 -4.57
CA LYS A 111 7.00 4.21 -5.65
C LYS A 111 6.43 4.90 -6.88
N GLU A 112 7.27 5.28 -7.81
CA GLU A 112 6.80 5.41 -9.16
C GLU A 112 6.03 4.10 -9.39
N VAL A 113 4.74 4.13 -9.17
CA VAL A 113 3.87 3.35 -9.98
C VAL A 113 4.25 3.92 -11.32
N GLU A 114 5.13 3.20 -12.05
CA GLU A 114 5.12 3.33 -13.49
C GLU A 114 3.64 3.49 -13.75
N VAL A 115 3.24 4.70 -14.11
CA VAL A 115 1.95 4.92 -14.73
C VAL A 115 2.11 4.04 -15.95
N ILE A 116 1.69 2.80 -15.78
CA ILE A 116 1.40 1.93 -16.90
C ILE A 116 0.39 2.81 -17.58
N GLN A 117 0.87 3.58 -18.60
CA GLN A 117 -0.03 4.17 -19.56
C GLN A 117 -0.92 3.00 -19.88
N GLU A 118 -2.18 3.09 -19.42
CA GLU A 118 -3.16 2.08 -19.77
C GLU A 118 -3.10 2.07 -21.28
N ASP A 119 -2.31 1.15 -21.80
CA ASP A 119 -2.33 0.81 -23.19
C ASP A 119 -3.74 0.33 -23.39
N GLU A 120 -4.60 1.18 -23.93
CA GLU A 120 -6.03 0.89 -24.18
C GLU A 120 -6.22 -0.41 -25.00
N ASN A 121 -5.13 -1.02 -25.42
CA ASN A 121 -5.04 -2.26 -26.18
C ASN A 121 -4.46 -3.46 -25.41
N LYS A 122 -4.21 -3.37 -24.10
CA LYS A 122 -3.73 -4.54 -23.35
C LYS A 122 -4.84 -5.59 -23.25
N THR A 123 -4.56 -6.74 -23.83
CA THR A 123 -5.46 -7.90 -23.70
C THR A 123 -5.43 -8.43 -22.24
N LEU A 124 -6.48 -9.16 -21.85
CA LEU A 124 -6.49 -9.83 -20.53
C LEU A 124 -5.26 -10.74 -20.36
N LYS A 125 -4.76 -11.32 -21.43
CA LYS A 125 -3.53 -12.13 -21.46
C LYS A 125 -2.30 -11.32 -21.03
N ASP A 126 -2.16 -10.11 -21.55
CA ASP A 126 -1.01 -9.25 -21.23
C ASP A 126 -1.06 -8.80 -19.79
N ILE A 127 -2.24 -8.39 -19.32
CA ILE A 127 -2.48 -7.99 -17.91
C ILE A 127 -2.16 -9.16 -16.97
N PHE A 128 -2.62 -10.37 -17.29
CA PHE A 128 -2.40 -11.53 -16.45
C PHE A 128 -0.92 -11.99 -16.46
N SER A 129 -0.26 -11.89 -17.59
CA SER A 129 1.17 -12.18 -17.73
C SER A 129 2.02 -11.20 -16.90
N ASP A 130 1.70 -9.92 -16.95
CA ASP A 130 2.33 -8.90 -16.11
C ASP A 130 2.07 -9.16 -14.62
N PHE A 131 0.86 -9.53 -14.24
CA PHE A 131 0.49 -9.88 -12.88
C PHE A 131 1.32 -11.08 -12.36
N LEU A 132 1.44 -12.16 -13.11
CA LEU A 132 2.23 -13.32 -12.74
C LEU A 132 3.73 -13.02 -12.65
N ARG A 133 4.24 -12.08 -13.44
CA ARG A 133 5.64 -11.66 -13.45
C ARG A 133 5.98 -10.73 -12.28
N LEU A 134 5.10 -9.77 -11.97
CA LEU A 134 5.38 -8.70 -11.01
C LEU A 134 5.12 -9.13 -9.56
N ARG A 135 4.05 -9.86 -9.31
CA ARG A 135 3.64 -10.25 -7.93
C ARG A 135 4.67 -11.09 -7.17
N PRO A 136 5.36 -12.07 -7.77
CA PRO A 136 6.43 -12.79 -7.06
C PRO A 136 7.59 -11.90 -6.61
N GLN A 137 7.87 -10.81 -7.34
CA GLN A 137 8.93 -9.87 -7.03
C GLN A 137 8.61 -8.98 -5.81
N GLU A 138 7.34 -8.82 -5.46
CA GLU A 138 6.89 -8.10 -4.27
C GLU A 138 7.10 -8.87 -2.95
N GLY A 139 7.66 -10.08 -3.01
CA GLY A 139 8.16 -10.83 -1.86
C GLY A 139 7.10 -11.53 -0.99
N ASN A 140 5.83 -11.50 -1.35
CA ASN A 140 4.73 -12.03 -0.53
C ASN A 140 4.04 -13.26 -1.13
N TRP A 141 4.58 -13.83 -2.21
CA TRP A 141 3.97 -14.97 -2.88
C TRP A 141 4.71 -16.28 -2.59
N SER A 142 3.96 -17.28 -2.08
CA SER A 142 4.46 -18.65 -2.04
C SER A 142 4.38 -19.29 -3.44
N GLN A 143 5.26 -20.26 -3.71
CA GLN A 143 5.20 -21.05 -4.95
C GLN A 143 3.81 -21.67 -5.18
N ASN A 144 3.14 -22.09 -4.09
CA ASN A 144 1.77 -22.62 -4.18
C ASN A 144 0.74 -21.59 -4.63
N ALA A 145 0.92 -20.32 -4.26
CA ALA A 145 0.05 -19.24 -4.73
C ALA A 145 0.25 -19.01 -6.23
N GLN A 146 1.51 -18.90 -6.67
CA GLN A 146 1.84 -18.74 -8.10
C GLN A 146 1.24 -19.87 -8.93
N TYR A 147 1.47 -21.12 -8.54
CA TYR A 147 0.91 -22.29 -9.21
C TYR A 147 -0.62 -22.25 -9.35
N LYS A 148 -1.35 -21.81 -8.31
CA LYS A 148 -2.81 -21.69 -8.35
C LYS A 148 -3.28 -20.67 -9.39
N TYR A 149 -2.61 -19.52 -9.48
CA TYR A 149 -2.97 -18.50 -10.47
C TYR A 149 -2.63 -18.94 -11.90
N GLU A 150 -1.50 -19.62 -12.09
CA GLU A 150 -1.16 -20.22 -13.38
C GLU A 150 -2.21 -21.25 -13.82
N GLN A 151 -2.64 -22.12 -12.89
CA GLN A 151 -3.71 -23.09 -13.16
C GLN A 151 -5.04 -22.41 -13.50
N MET A 152 -5.42 -21.36 -12.76
CA MET A 152 -6.62 -20.58 -13.06
C MET A 152 -6.53 -19.98 -14.48
N TRP A 153 -5.38 -19.44 -14.84
CA TRP A 153 -5.16 -18.88 -16.17
C TRP A 153 -5.30 -19.94 -17.28
N HIS A 154 -4.69 -21.10 -17.09
CA HIS A 154 -4.83 -22.21 -18.04
C HIS A 154 -6.28 -22.66 -18.21
N GLN A 155 -7.07 -22.67 -17.14
CA GLN A 155 -8.48 -23.02 -17.20
C GLN A 155 -9.31 -21.97 -17.93
N LEU A 156 -9.08 -20.68 -17.65
CA LEU A 156 -9.76 -19.58 -18.34
C LEU A 156 -9.48 -19.58 -19.83
N THR A 157 -8.21 -19.74 -20.22
CA THR A 157 -7.82 -19.80 -21.64
C THR A 157 -8.22 -21.10 -22.32
N GLY A 158 -8.36 -22.18 -21.58
CA GLY A 158 -8.94 -23.45 -22.06
C GLY A 158 -10.43 -23.35 -22.35
N TYR A 159 -11.16 -22.52 -21.59
CA TYR A 159 -12.57 -22.22 -21.83
C TYR A 159 -12.74 -21.25 -23.00
N ASP A 160 -12.05 -20.13 -23.02
CA ASP A 160 -12.10 -19.12 -24.06
C ASP A 160 -10.71 -18.49 -24.26
N PRO A 161 -9.98 -18.89 -25.32
CA PRO A 161 -8.65 -18.34 -25.60
C PRO A 161 -8.62 -16.85 -25.93
N LYS A 162 -9.79 -16.27 -26.23
CA LYS A 162 -9.98 -14.84 -26.55
C LYS A 162 -10.78 -14.11 -25.49
N ILE A 163 -10.74 -14.62 -24.26
CA ILE A 163 -11.47 -14.00 -23.17
C ILE A 163 -10.95 -12.57 -22.89
N GLU A 164 -11.85 -11.62 -22.79
CA GLU A 164 -11.57 -10.21 -22.51
C GLU A 164 -12.32 -9.78 -21.25
N LEU A 165 -11.77 -8.78 -20.52
CA LEU A 165 -12.36 -8.28 -19.28
C LEU A 165 -13.78 -7.77 -19.48
N ASP A 166 -14.02 -7.04 -20.57
CA ASP A 166 -15.32 -6.45 -20.89
C ASP A 166 -16.39 -7.49 -21.19
N THR A 167 -15.98 -8.71 -21.54
CA THR A 167 -16.90 -9.83 -21.81
C THR A 167 -17.23 -10.64 -20.54
N LEU A 168 -16.52 -10.40 -19.41
CA LEU A 168 -16.75 -11.10 -18.14
C LEU A 168 -17.99 -10.56 -17.43
N ASN A 169 -19.16 -10.94 -17.92
CA ASN A 169 -20.45 -10.67 -17.31
C ASN A 169 -21.02 -11.92 -16.62
N LYS A 170 -22.19 -11.77 -15.97
CA LYS A 170 -22.88 -12.86 -15.26
C LYS A 170 -23.14 -14.08 -16.16
N ASP A 171 -23.52 -13.86 -17.39
CA ASP A 171 -23.87 -14.94 -18.33
C ASP A 171 -22.62 -15.73 -18.72
N LYS A 172 -21.51 -15.03 -18.96
CA LYS A 172 -20.21 -15.66 -19.24
C LYS A 172 -19.71 -16.47 -18.05
N MET A 173 -19.92 -15.99 -16.82
CA MET A 173 -19.59 -16.75 -15.60
C MET A 173 -20.42 -18.03 -15.47
N VAL A 174 -21.72 -17.99 -15.80
CA VAL A 174 -22.57 -19.20 -15.83
C VAL A 174 -22.10 -20.18 -16.90
N GLN A 175 -21.72 -19.70 -18.08
CA GLN A 175 -21.17 -20.53 -19.14
C GLN A 175 -19.84 -21.18 -18.72
N LEU A 176 -18.96 -20.45 -18.06
CA LEU A 176 -17.71 -20.96 -17.50
C LEU A 176 -17.97 -22.07 -16.46
N MET A 177 -18.92 -21.87 -15.54
CA MET A 177 -19.32 -22.90 -14.58
C MET A 177 -19.82 -24.17 -15.28
N ASN A 178 -20.66 -24.03 -16.28
CA ASN A 178 -21.15 -25.17 -17.08
C ASN A 178 -20.01 -25.89 -17.81
N TRP A 179 -19.03 -25.14 -18.30
CA TRP A 179 -17.83 -25.71 -18.92
C TRP A 179 -17.01 -26.53 -17.91
N TYR A 180 -16.83 -26.06 -16.69
CA TYR A 180 -16.16 -26.80 -15.61
C TYR A 180 -16.89 -28.14 -15.34
N ILE A 181 -18.21 -28.10 -15.20
CA ILE A 181 -19.04 -29.29 -14.97
C ILE A 181 -18.87 -30.28 -16.13
N LYS A 182 -18.94 -29.82 -17.39
CA LYS A 182 -18.78 -30.65 -18.59
C LYS A 182 -17.40 -31.30 -18.69
N ASN A 183 -16.35 -30.62 -18.16
CA ASN A 183 -14.98 -31.14 -18.14
C ASN A 183 -14.63 -31.90 -16.85
N ASN A 184 -15.65 -32.35 -16.10
CA ASN A 184 -15.51 -33.16 -14.89
C ASN A 184 -14.67 -32.52 -13.74
N TYR A 185 -14.66 -31.21 -13.66
CA TYR A 185 -14.08 -30.55 -12.48
C TYR A 185 -15.00 -30.78 -11.25
N CYS A 186 -14.39 -31.09 -10.11
CA CYS A 186 -15.17 -31.33 -8.90
C CYS A 186 -15.76 -30.01 -8.35
N ASN A 187 -16.92 -30.10 -7.68
CA ASN A 187 -17.62 -28.95 -7.08
C ASN A 187 -16.70 -28.10 -6.18
N ARG A 188 -15.76 -28.75 -5.47
CA ARG A 188 -14.80 -28.05 -4.61
C ARG A 188 -13.84 -27.16 -5.40
N THR A 189 -13.50 -27.53 -6.63
CA THR A 189 -12.69 -26.71 -7.54
C THR A 189 -13.51 -25.55 -8.09
N ILE A 190 -14.77 -25.81 -8.47
CA ILE A 190 -15.66 -24.80 -9.06
C ILE A 190 -15.99 -23.68 -8.06
N VAL A 191 -16.21 -24.01 -6.76
CA VAL A 191 -16.57 -23.04 -5.72
C VAL A 191 -15.38 -22.26 -5.18
N LYS A 192 -14.14 -22.71 -5.42
CA LYS A 192 -12.92 -22.03 -4.94
C LYS A 192 -12.29 -21.07 -5.96
N GLN A 193 -12.79 -21.04 -7.13
CA GLN A 193 -12.37 -20.15 -8.23
C GLN A 193 -13.26 -18.90 -8.26
#